data_36a205e0fb0787d53ef966190aff9720
#
_entry.id   36a205e0fb0787d53ef966190aff9720
#
_cell.length_a   1.000
_cell.length_b   1.000
_cell.length_c   1.000
_cell.angle_alpha   90.00
_cell.angle_beta   90.00
_cell.angle_gamma   90.00
#
_symmetry.space_group_name_H-M   'P 1'
#
loop_
_entity.id
_entity.type
_entity.pdbx_description
1 polymer ?
#
loop_
_entity_poly.entity_id
_entity_poly.type
_entity_poly.pdbx_seq_one_letter_code
_entity_poly.pdbx_strand_id
1 'polypeptide(L)'
;AGWVAKKMGLPINTLICASNQNDILTRFFDSGTMERKSVEQSYSPSMDIQVSSNFERLLFEMLGRDSKALNSYMEQFEKNNRFNVDKSMLERFNDEFVSFKVSDIEIIDEIKNTYYKSNYLLDPHSAVGVRAAKTAVSEGRVGDKIPLISLACAHPAKFPKVTEKSLNFSPKNPHALEAILDKAEKFMILNHDINKIKYYIKSNMR
;
A
#
# COMPACT_ATOMS: atom_id res chain seq x y z
N ALA A 1 -9.00 3.72 -0.75
CA ALA A 1 -9.70 4.61 0.19
C ALA A 1 -9.74 6.05 -0.34
N GLY A 2 -8.61 6.74 -0.58
CA GLY A 2 -8.55 8.15 -0.98
C GLY A 2 -9.36 8.50 -2.23
N TRP A 3 -9.26 7.68 -3.28
CA TRP A 3 -10.07 7.86 -4.50
C TRP A 3 -11.58 7.84 -4.21
N VAL A 4 -12.04 6.89 -3.42
CA VAL A 4 -13.45 6.80 -3.01
C VAL A 4 -13.85 8.04 -2.21
N ALA A 5 -13.04 8.45 -1.24
CA ALA A 5 -13.29 9.64 -0.44
C ALA A 5 -13.42 10.91 -1.33
N LYS A 6 -12.52 11.08 -2.30
CA LYS A 6 -12.59 12.18 -3.28
C LYS A 6 -13.89 12.12 -4.09
N LYS A 7 -14.30 10.94 -4.57
CA LYS A 7 -15.56 10.75 -5.31
C LYS A 7 -16.80 10.95 -4.44
N MET A 8 -16.70 10.79 -3.13
CA MET A 8 -17.76 11.11 -2.17
C MET A 8 -17.83 12.61 -1.82
N GLY A 9 -16.97 13.43 -2.40
CA GLY A 9 -17.00 14.89 -2.24
C GLY A 9 -16.03 15.45 -1.21
N LEU A 10 -15.11 14.64 -0.64
CA LEU A 10 -14.04 15.23 0.16
C LEU A 10 -13.14 16.11 -0.73
N PRO A 11 -12.74 17.30 -0.25
CA PRO A 11 -11.91 18.22 -1.02
C PRO A 11 -10.44 17.77 -1.04
N ILE A 12 -10.20 16.61 -1.66
CA ILE A 12 -8.86 16.05 -1.85
C ILE A 12 -8.26 16.65 -3.12
N ASN A 13 -7.17 17.38 -2.97
CA ASN A 13 -6.44 17.98 -4.07
C ASN A 13 -5.69 16.89 -4.86
N THR A 14 -4.78 16.18 -4.20
CA THR A 14 -3.90 15.19 -4.83
C THR A 14 -3.85 13.93 -4.00
N LEU A 15 -3.82 12.78 -4.65
CA LEU A 15 -3.62 11.48 -4.03
C LEU A 15 -2.15 11.06 -4.19
N ILE A 16 -1.50 10.75 -3.08
CA ILE A 16 -0.10 10.32 -3.08
C ILE A 16 -0.07 8.79 -2.99
N CYS A 17 0.43 8.14 -4.04
CA CYS A 17 0.68 6.70 -4.04
C CYS A 17 2.11 6.44 -3.59
N ALA A 18 2.29 5.85 -2.41
CA ALA A 18 3.59 5.54 -1.85
C ALA A 18 3.89 4.05 -1.96
N SER A 19 5.03 3.70 -2.52
CA SER A 19 5.54 2.33 -2.66
C SER A 19 6.85 2.17 -1.89
N ASN A 20 7.16 0.95 -1.45
CA ASN A 20 8.52 0.62 -1.05
C ASN A 20 9.39 0.29 -2.28
N GLN A 21 10.50 -0.44 -2.14
CA GLN A 21 11.32 -0.87 -3.29
C GLN A 21 10.55 -1.71 -4.31
N ASN A 22 9.40 -2.30 -3.92
CA ASN A 22 8.49 -2.97 -4.85
C ASN A 22 7.59 -1.93 -5.52
N ASP A 23 8.15 -1.20 -6.44
CA ASP A 23 7.68 0.07 -6.99
C ASP A 23 6.79 -0.06 -8.25
N ILE A 24 6.06 -1.16 -8.41
CA ILE A 24 5.25 -1.40 -9.61
C ILE A 24 4.29 -0.25 -9.93
N LEU A 25 3.64 0.33 -8.91
CA LEU A 25 2.73 1.46 -9.10
C LEU A 25 3.48 2.74 -9.44
N THR A 26 4.62 3.03 -8.80
CA THR A 26 5.43 4.21 -9.11
C THR A 26 5.89 4.16 -10.56
N ARG A 27 6.41 3.03 -11.02
CA ARG A 27 6.80 2.85 -12.44
C ARG A 27 5.62 2.99 -13.40
N PHE A 28 4.43 2.55 -12.99
CA PHE A 28 3.23 2.75 -13.79
C PHE A 28 2.87 4.23 -13.93
N PHE A 29 2.85 4.98 -12.85
CA PHE A 29 2.54 6.43 -12.91
C PHE A 29 3.60 7.23 -13.69
N ASP A 30 4.84 6.75 -13.72
CA ASP A 30 5.91 7.39 -14.49
C ASP A 30 5.82 7.10 -16.00
N SER A 31 5.43 5.89 -16.38
CA SER A 31 5.59 5.41 -17.76
C SER A 31 4.32 4.92 -18.46
N GLY A 32 3.21 4.77 -17.73
CA GLY A 32 2.01 4.11 -18.24
C GLY A 32 2.16 2.58 -18.37
N THR A 33 3.28 2.01 -17.93
CA THR A 33 3.58 0.59 -18.03
C THR A 33 3.39 -0.11 -16.70
N MET A 34 2.44 -1.01 -16.63
CA MET A 34 2.31 -1.96 -15.53
C MET A 34 3.10 -3.21 -15.86
N GLU A 35 4.21 -3.44 -15.17
CA GLU A 35 5.10 -4.57 -15.43
C GLU A 35 5.52 -5.25 -14.14
N ARG A 36 5.26 -6.56 -14.04
CA ARG A 36 5.65 -7.38 -12.90
C ARG A 36 7.15 -7.63 -12.91
N LYS A 37 7.81 -7.43 -11.78
CA LYS A 37 9.20 -7.80 -11.50
C LYS A 37 9.27 -8.83 -10.39
N SER A 38 10.47 -9.26 -10.02
CA SER A 38 10.70 -10.02 -8.79
C SER A 38 10.31 -9.18 -7.56
N VAL A 39 9.79 -9.85 -6.53
CA VAL A 39 9.52 -9.22 -5.24
C VAL A 39 10.81 -9.15 -4.44
N GLU A 40 11.10 -7.99 -3.87
CA GLU A 40 12.21 -7.76 -2.95
C GLU A 40 11.67 -7.68 -1.52
N GLN A 41 12.31 -8.38 -0.59
CA GLN A 41 11.95 -8.29 0.84
C GLN A 41 12.34 -6.93 1.42
N SER A 42 11.44 -6.36 2.22
CA SER A 42 11.62 -5.03 2.82
C SER A 42 11.21 -5.00 4.29
N TYR A 43 11.41 -3.84 4.92
CA TYR A 43 10.90 -3.57 6.27
C TYR A 43 9.38 -3.28 6.31
N SER A 44 8.74 -3.08 5.17
CA SER A 44 7.29 -2.91 5.03
C SER A 44 6.66 -4.10 4.27
N PRO A 45 6.67 -5.32 4.84
CA PRO A 45 6.40 -6.57 4.11
C PRO A 45 5.00 -6.65 3.50
N SER A 46 4.02 -5.93 4.00
CA SER A 46 2.68 -5.88 3.38
C SER A 46 2.66 -5.10 2.06
N MET A 47 3.74 -4.36 1.75
CA MET A 47 3.94 -3.66 0.48
C MET A 47 4.90 -4.42 -0.46
N ASP A 48 5.39 -5.61 -0.07
CA ASP A 48 6.24 -6.46 -0.91
C ASP A 48 5.40 -7.20 -1.95
N ILE A 49 4.84 -6.44 -2.88
CA ILE A 49 3.93 -6.93 -3.92
C ILE A 49 4.35 -6.42 -5.30
N GLN A 50 4.10 -7.24 -6.31
CA GLN A 50 4.22 -6.88 -7.73
C GLN A 50 2.88 -7.10 -8.47
N VAL A 51 1.79 -7.31 -7.72
CA VAL A 51 0.41 -7.32 -8.20
C VAL A 51 -0.42 -6.50 -7.23
N SER A 52 -0.86 -5.32 -7.65
CA SER A 52 -1.70 -4.45 -6.83
C SER A 52 -3.18 -4.68 -7.15
N SER A 53 -3.85 -5.54 -6.38
CA SER A 53 -5.28 -5.85 -6.59
C SER A 53 -6.22 -4.64 -6.42
N ASN A 54 -5.81 -3.64 -5.65
CA ASN A 54 -6.56 -2.39 -5.51
C ASN A 54 -6.51 -1.52 -6.76
N PHE A 55 -5.43 -1.62 -7.55
CA PHE A 55 -5.25 -0.85 -8.77
C PHE A 55 -6.27 -1.22 -9.84
N GLU A 56 -6.66 -2.49 -9.92
CA GLU A 56 -7.69 -2.96 -10.87
C GLU A 56 -8.99 -2.16 -10.73
N ARG A 57 -9.43 -1.86 -9.49
CA ARG A 57 -10.62 -1.04 -9.26
C ARG A 57 -10.44 0.41 -9.70
N LEU A 58 -9.26 0.97 -9.51
CA LEU A 58 -8.95 2.31 -10.00
C LEU A 58 -8.91 2.34 -11.54
N LEU A 59 -8.29 1.35 -12.17
CA LEU A 59 -8.25 1.21 -13.62
C LEU A 59 -9.67 1.10 -14.20
N PHE A 60 -10.55 0.32 -13.55
CA PHE A 60 -11.96 0.22 -13.93
C PHE A 60 -12.66 1.59 -13.94
N GLU A 61 -12.48 2.39 -12.89
CA GLU A 61 -13.05 3.75 -12.83
C GLU A 61 -12.46 4.67 -13.92
N MET A 62 -11.15 4.59 -14.18
CA MET A 62 -10.47 5.36 -15.22
C MET A 62 -10.90 4.96 -16.64
N LEU A 63 -11.32 3.71 -16.83
CA LEU A 63 -11.91 3.20 -18.07
C LEU A 63 -13.39 3.55 -18.23
N GLY A 64 -13.97 4.38 -17.35
CA GLY A 64 -15.40 4.71 -17.39
C GLY A 64 -16.30 3.53 -17.05
N ARG A 65 -15.79 2.58 -16.27
CA ARG A 65 -16.46 1.33 -15.86
C ARG A 65 -16.69 0.35 -17.01
N ASP A 66 -15.88 0.42 -18.06
CA ASP A 66 -15.89 -0.57 -19.14
C ASP A 66 -15.20 -1.87 -18.70
N SER A 67 -16.01 -2.88 -18.37
CA SER A 67 -15.51 -4.19 -17.93
C SER A 67 -14.78 -4.96 -19.04
N LYS A 68 -15.12 -4.74 -20.33
CA LYS A 68 -14.46 -5.41 -21.45
C LYS A 68 -13.04 -4.86 -21.62
N ALA A 69 -12.89 -3.55 -21.57
CA ALA A 69 -11.59 -2.89 -21.62
C ALA A 69 -10.72 -3.31 -20.42
N LEU A 70 -11.29 -3.33 -19.20
CA LEU A 70 -10.58 -3.80 -18.01
C LEU A 70 -10.09 -5.24 -18.17
N ASN A 71 -10.98 -6.15 -18.58
CA ASN A 71 -10.61 -7.56 -18.78
C ASN A 71 -9.46 -7.71 -19.78
N SER A 72 -9.47 -6.94 -20.87
CA SER A 72 -8.39 -6.96 -21.85
C SER A 72 -7.02 -6.59 -21.23
N TYR A 73 -6.98 -5.56 -20.38
CA TYR A 73 -5.74 -5.19 -19.67
C TYR A 73 -5.31 -6.25 -18.66
N MET A 74 -6.25 -6.81 -17.91
CA MET A 74 -5.96 -7.84 -16.92
C MET A 74 -5.48 -9.14 -17.56
N GLU A 75 -6.08 -9.57 -18.69
CA GLU A 75 -5.59 -10.71 -19.46
C GLU A 75 -4.19 -10.50 -20.02
N GLN A 76 -3.87 -9.30 -20.52
CA GLN A 76 -2.51 -8.96 -20.95
C GLN A 76 -1.51 -9.07 -19.79
N PHE A 77 -1.90 -8.54 -18.61
CA PHE A 77 -1.06 -8.61 -17.42
C PHE A 77 -0.84 -10.05 -16.94
N GLU A 78 -1.87 -10.87 -17.02
CA GLU A 78 -1.77 -12.29 -16.64
C GLU A 78 -0.91 -13.10 -17.58
N LYS A 79 -1.07 -12.91 -18.91
CA LYS A 79 -0.35 -13.64 -19.95
C LYS A 79 1.09 -13.18 -20.14
N ASN A 80 1.33 -11.86 -20.08
CA ASN A 80 2.60 -11.24 -20.47
C ASN A 80 3.35 -10.62 -19.28
N ASN A 81 2.80 -10.67 -18.08
CA ASN A 81 3.27 -9.93 -16.89
C ASN A 81 3.36 -8.40 -17.10
N ARG A 82 2.70 -7.90 -18.15
CA ARG A 82 2.80 -6.50 -18.55
C ARG A 82 1.56 -6.05 -19.34
N PHE A 83 1.18 -4.78 -19.15
CA PHE A 83 0.36 -4.01 -20.09
C PHE A 83 0.81 -2.55 -20.12
N ASN A 84 0.37 -1.81 -21.14
CA ASN A 84 0.59 -0.37 -21.23
C ASN A 84 -0.74 0.34 -21.44
N VAL A 85 -0.91 1.49 -20.79
CA VAL A 85 -1.96 2.44 -21.14
C VAL A 85 -1.44 3.46 -22.14
N ASP A 86 -2.32 4.09 -22.90
CA ASP A 86 -1.95 5.18 -23.78
C ASP A 86 -1.62 6.46 -22.99
N LYS A 87 -1.05 7.44 -23.70
CA LYS A 87 -0.61 8.71 -23.10
C LYS A 87 -1.78 9.46 -22.48
N SER A 88 -2.93 9.49 -23.13
CA SER A 88 -4.09 10.25 -22.64
C SER A 88 -4.65 9.66 -21.34
N MET A 89 -4.61 8.34 -21.20
CA MET A 89 -4.99 7.68 -19.97
C MET A 89 -3.96 7.91 -18.87
N LEU A 90 -2.67 7.87 -19.18
CA LEU A 90 -1.62 8.17 -18.21
C LEU A 90 -1.74 9.61 -17.69
N GLU A 91 -2.00 10.59 -18.55
CA GLU A 91 -2.27 11.97 -18.16
C GLU A 91 -3.45 12.06 -17.18
N ARG A 92 -4.55 11.39 -17.44
CA ARG A 92 -5.71 11.33 -16.52
C ARG A 92 -5.37 10.71 -15.15
N PHE A 93 -4.49 9.72 -15.09
CA PHE A 93 -3.99 9.21 -13.82
C PHE A 93 -3.14 10.26 -13.11
N ASN A 94 -2.25 10.95 -13.83
CA ASN A 94 -1.32 11.92 -13.27
C ASN A 94 -1.98 13.25 -12.87
N ASP A 95 -3.17 13.56 -13.39
CA ASP A 95 -4.01 14.66 -12.91
C ASP A 95 -4.53 14.42 -11.48
N GLU A 96 -4.65 13.16 -11.06
CA GLU A 96 -5.23 12.76 -9.79
C GLU A 96 -4.19 12.28 -8.78
N PHE A 97 -3.09 11.70 -9.28
CA PHE A 97 -2.09 11.01 -8.48
C PHE A 97 -0.69 11.53 -8.72
N VAL A 98 0.10 11.51 -7.65
CA VAL A 98 1.56 11.51 -7.71
C VAL A 98 2.07 10.26 -7.01
N SER A 99 3.23 9.75 -7.40
CA SER A 99 3.76 8.51 -6.81
C SER A 99 5.22 8.65 -6.42
N PHE A 100 5.58 7.98 -5.33
CA PHE A 100 6.94 7.97 -4.80
C PHE A 100 7.33 6.59 -4.31
N LYS A 101 8.59 6.26 -4.56
CA LYS A 101 9.27 5.09 -4.02
C LYS A 101 10.04 5.50 -2.77
N VAL A 102 9.98 4.66 -1.74
CA VAL A 102 10.68 4.86 -0.45
C VAL A 102 11.51 3.62 -0.15
N SER A 103 12.80 3.80 0.04
CA SER A 103 13.74 2.73 0.39
C SER A 103 13.68 2.35 1.87
N ASP A 104 14.22 1.19 2.22
CA ASP A 104 14.36 0.73 3.61
C ASP A 104 15.16 1.70 4.49
N ILE A 105 16.18 2.35 3.92
CA ILE A 105 16.97 3.36 4.63
C ILE A 105 16.09 4.56 4.97
N GLU A 106 15.30 5.03 4.02
CA GLU A 106 14.39 6.15 4.23
C GLU A 106 13.25 5.81 5.21
N ILE A 107 12.79 4.55 5.24
CA ILE A 107 11.82 4.07 6.25
C ILE A 107 12.41 4.21 7.65
N ILE A 108 13.63 3.72 7.86
CA ILE A 108 14.35 3.82 9.15
C ILE A 108 14.50 5.27 9.57
N ASP A 109 14.97 6.13 8.66
CA ASP A 109 15.18 7.55 8.93
C ASP A 109 13.86 8.27 9.22
N GLU A 110 12.78 7.93 8.53
CA GLU A 110 11.48 8.53 8.78
C GLU A 110 10.90 8.14 10.14
N ILE A 111 11.05 6.88 10.56
CA ILE A 111 10.66 6.43 11.90
C ILE A 111 11.42 7.22 12.96
N LYS A 112 12.76 7.35 12.83
CA LYS A 112 13.60 8.15 13.72
C LYS A 112 13.14 9.60 13.79
N ASN A 113 13.05 10.23 12.64
CA ASN A 113 12.75 11.66 12.54
C ASN A 113 11.38 11.99 13.14
N THR A 114 10.37 11.16 12.87
CA THR A 114 9.02 11.35 13.40
C THR A 114 9.00 11.13 14.91
N TYR A 115 9.65 10.09 15.40
CA TYR A 115 9.72 9.81 16.83
C TYR A 115 10.39 10.95 17.62
N TYR A 116 11.55 11.41 17.18
CA TYR A 116 12.26 12.48 17.90
C TYR A 116 11.57 13.85 17.81
N LYS A 117 10.83 14.12 16.73
CA LYS A 117 10.11 15.41 16.55
C LYS A 117 8.78 15.47 17.27
N SER A 118 8.04 14.36 17.32
CA SER A 118 6.65 14.36 17.78
C SER A 118 6.33 13.32 18.83
N ASN A 119 7.32 12.52 19.26
CA ASN A 119 7.13 11.37 20.15
C ASN A 119 6.08 10.36 19.62
N TYR A 120 5.91 10.29 18.30
CA TYR A 120 5.01 9.37 17.64
C TYR A 120 5.79 8.26 16.95
N LEU A 121 5.51 7.00 17.32
CA LEU A 121 6.16 5.83 16.75
C LEU A 121 5.39 5.33 15.54
N LEU A 122 5.97 5.50 14.35
CA LEU A 122 5.41 4.96 13.11
C LEU A 122 5.71 3.47 12.97
N ASP A 123 4.75 2.72 12.42
CA ASP A 123 5.05 1.43 11.79
C ASP A 123 5.72 1.66 10.41
N PRO A 124 6.44 0.67 9.86
CA PRO A 124 7.18 0.87 8.62
C PRO A 124 6.32 1.21 7.40
N HIS A 125 5.07 0.75 7.33
CA HIS A 125 4.16 1.07 6.22
C HIS A 125 3.66 2.50 6.30
N SER A 126 3.32 2.98 7.51
CA SER A 126 2.97 4.39 7.74
C SER A 126 4.16 5.31 7.48
N ALA A 127 5.39 4.86 7.78
CA ALA A 127 6.61 5.62 7.49
C ALA A 127 6.81 5.83 5.98
N VAL A 128 6.50 4.83 5.14
CA VAL A 128 6.49 4.98 3.68
C VAL A 128 5.54 6.10 3.24
N GLY A 129 4.31 6.12 3.77
CA GLY A 129 3.32 7.16 3.46
C GLY A 129 3.76 8.56 3.90
N VAL A 130 4.29 8.68 5.12
CA VAL A 130 4.78 9.98 5.66
C VAL A 130 5.98 10.48 4.86
N ARG A 131 6.93 9.61 4.53
CA ARG A 131 8.11 9.96 3.73
C ARG A 131 7.70 10.44 2.34
N ALA A 132 6.85 9.68 1.65
CA ALA A 132 6.34 10.06 0.33
C ALA A 132 5.60 11.40 0.36
N ALA A 133 4.80 11.68 1.38
CA ALA A 133 4.11 12.96 1.54
C ALA A 133 5.09 14.12 1.71
N LYS A 134 6.15 13.94 2.51
CA LYS A 134 7.22 14.95 2.69
C LYS A 134 7.99 15.18 1.38
N THR A 135 8.29 14.12 0.65
CA THR A 135 8.94 14.22 -0.66
C THR A 135 8.07 14.98 -1.65
N ALA A 136 6.76 14.71 -1.69
CA ALA A 136 5.82 15.44 -2.55
C ALA A 136 5.84 16.95 -2.31
N VAL A 137 5.94 17.38 -1.06
CA VAL A 137 6.07 18.82 -0.72
C VAL A 137 7.43 19.36 -1.12
N SER A 138 8.51 18.68 -0.78
CA SER A 138 9.87 19.14 -1.06
C SER A 138 10.18 19.26 -2.56
N GLU A 139 9.50 18.45 -3.38
CA GLU A 139 9.59 18.52 -4.85
C GLU A 139 8.56 19.45 -5.48
N GLY A 140 7.77 20.16 -4.67
CA GLY A 140 6.76 21.09 -5.16
C GLY A 140 5.56 20.43 -5.87
N ARG A 141 5.37 19.12 -5.70
CA ARG A 141 4.25 18.38 -6.28
C ARG A 141 2.95 18.61 -5.51
N VAL A 142 3.06 19.00 -4.26
CA VAL A 142 1.95 19.38 -3.36
C VAL A 142 2.32 20.66 -2.63
N GLY A 143 1.38 21.59 -2.49
CA GLY A 143 1.62 22.87 -1.79
C GLY A 143 1.91 22.66 -0.31
N ASP A 144 2.84 23.43 0.23
CA ASP A 144 3.31 23.37 1.63
C ASP A 144 2.25 23.77 2.67
N LYS A 145 1.23 24.51 2.25
CA LYS A 145 0.10 24.97 3.09
C LYS A 145 -1.12 24.05 3.04
N ILE A 146 -1.07 22.98 2.24
CA ILE A 146 -2.16 22.01 2.12
C ILE A 146 -2.00 20.95 3.23
N PRO A 147 -3.06 20.66 4.01
CA PRO A 147 -3.00 19.57 4.99
C PRO A 147 -2.65 18.23 4.35
N LEU A 148 -1.63 17.56 4.88
CA LEU A 148 -1.21 16.23 4.46
C LEU A 148 -1.82 15.19 5.39
N ILE A 149 -2.49 14.19 4.81
CA ILE A 149 -3.08 13.07 5.55
C ILE A 149 -2.35 11.80 5.12
N SER A 150 -1.59 11.21 6.03
CA SER A 150 -1.02 9.88 5.85
C SER A 150 -1.86 8.85 6.59
N LEU A 151 -2.23 7.77 5.91
CA LEU A 151 -3.01 6.70 6.53
C LEU A 151 -2.12 5.87 7.44
N ALA A 152 -2.52 5.71 8.71
CA ALA A 152 -1.89 4.79 9.64
C ALA A 152 -2.31 3.36 9.30
N CYS A 153 -1.35 2.56 8.82
CA CYS A 153 -1.65 1.25 8.23
C CYS A 153 -1.58 0.10 9.23
N ALA A 154 -0.71 0.20 10.26
CA ALA A 154 -0.49 -0.87 11.23
C ALA A 154 0.00 -0.32 12.58
N HIS A 155 0.12 -1.21 13.56
CA HIS A 155 0.73 -0.89 14.84
C HIS A 155 2.20 -1.28 14.85
N PRO A 156 3.12 -0.44 15.39
CA PRO A 156 4.57 -0.71 15.42
C PRO A 156 4.95 -2.04 16.07
N ALA A 157 4.19 -2.49 17.07
CA ALA A 157 4.42 -3.77 17.76
C ALA A 157 4.36 -4.99 16.82
N LYS A 158 3.77 -4.87 15.64
CA LYS A 158 3.80 -5.94 14.61
C LYS A 158 5.16 -6.07 13.92
N PHE A 159 6.01 -5.05 14.03
CA PHE A 159 7.28 -4.94 13.32
C PHE A 159 8.42 -4.52 14.28
N PRO A 160 8.65 -5.29 15.38
CA PRO A 160 9.60 -4.88 16.43
C PRO A 160 11.03 -4.71 15.90
N LYS A 161 11.46 -5.57 14.99
CA LYS A 161 12.82 -5.52 14.40
C LYS A 161 13.15 -4.19 13.73
N VAL A 162 12.17 -3.57 13.07
CA VAL A 162 12.37 -2.27 12.40
C VAL A 162 12.48 -1.15 13.44
N THR A 163 11.64 -1.19 14.48
CA THR A 163 11.72 -0.23 15.59
C THR A 163 13.05 -0.35 16.33
N GLU A 164 13.51 -1.56 16.65
CA GLU A 164 14.82 -1.81 17.27
C GLU A 164 15.95 -1.27 16.41
N LYS A 165 15.92 -1.53 15.10
CA LYS A 165 16.93 -1.02 14.17
C LYS A 165 16.90 0.51 14.05
N SER A 166 15.73 1.12 14.16
CA SER A 166 15.57 2.57 14.06
C SER A 166 15.91 3.29 15.37
N LEU A 167 15.50 2.76 16.51
CA LEU A 167 15.45 3.51 17.77
C LEU A 167 16.12 2.79 18.95
N ASN A 168 16.69 1.60 18.74
CA ASN A 168 17.35 0.75 19.75
C ASN A 168 16.44 0.35 20.94
N PHE A 169 15.12 0.28 20.72
CA PHE A 169 14.19 -0.29 21.68
C PHE A 169 13.05 -1.04 20.98
N SER A 170 12.44 -2.02 21.66
CA SER A 170 11.25 -2.72 21.19
C SER A 170 9.98 -1.91 21.48
N PRO A 171 9.02 -1.84 20.55
CA PRO A 171 7.74 -1.19 20.79
C PRO A 171 6.93 -1.97 21.82
N LYS A 172 6.20 -1.27 22.69
CA LYS A 172 5.28 -1.91 23.64
C LYS A 172 4.10 -2.53 22.89
N ASN A 173 3.72 -3.74 23.31
CA ASN A 173 2.50 -4.35 22.83
C ASN A 173 1.27 -3.60 23.36
N PRO A 174 0.22 -3.45 22.55
CA PRO A 174 -1.10 -3.05 23.08
C PRO A 174 -1.59 -4.09 24.09
N HIS A 175 -2.26 -3.65 25.14
CA HIS A 175 -2.79 -4.54 26.19
C HIS A 175 -3.69 -5.67 25.63
N ALA A 176 -4.48 -5.37 24.59
CA ALA A 176 -5.31 -6.38 23.92
C ALA A 176 -4.48 -7.48 23.24
N LEU A 177 -3.28 -7.14 22.75
CA LEU A 177 -2.37 -8.13 22.13
C LEU A 177 -1.68 -8.97 23.22
N GLU A 178 -1.22 -8.36 24.31
CA GLU A 178 -0.60 -9.09 25.43
C GLU A 178 -1.53 -10.18 25.98
N ALA A 179 -2.83 -9.88 26.07
CA ALA A 179 -3.83 -10.83 26.58
C ALA A 179 -4.02 -12.10 25.70
N ILE A 180 -3.49 -12.13 24.48
CA ILE A 180 -3.66 -13.26 23.55
C ILE A 180 -2.35 -13.94 23.16
N LEU A 181 -1.18 -13.36 23.44
CA LEU A 181 0.13 -13.91 23.02
C LEU A 181 0.39 -15.32 23.58
N ASP A 182 -0.08 -15.59 24.82
CA ASP A 182 0.13 -16.87 25.49
C ASP A 182 -1.02 -17.88 25.23
N LYS A 183 -2.02 -17.51 24.42
CA LYS A 183 -3.12 -18.41 24.12
C LYS A 183 -2.75 -19.40 23.02
N ALA A 184 -3.23 -20.64 23.16
CA ALA A 184 -3.09 -21.64 22.12
C ALA A 184 -3.81 -21.19 20.83
N GLU A 185 -3.12 -21.30 19.71
CA GLU A 185 -3.71 -21.04 18.40
C GLU A 185 -4.79 -22.07 18.07
N LYS A 186 -5.92 -21.59 17.54
CA LYS A 186 -7.00 -22.42 17.03
C LYS A 186 -7.16 -22.16 15.54
N PHE A 187 -6.75 -23.09 14.75
CA PHE A 187 -6.91 -23.04 13.29
C PHE A 187 -7.21 -24.42 12.72
N MET A 188 -7.73 -24.47 11.50
CA MET A 188 -7.92 -25.70 10.74
C MET A 188 -7.16 -25.58 9.42
N ILE A 189 -6.40 -26.60 9.09
CA ILE A 189 -5.72 -26.70 7.80
C ILE A 189 -6.69 -27.31 6.80
N LEU A 190 -6.99 -26.58 5.74
CA LEU A 190 -7.81 -27.04 4.62
C LEU A 190 -6.94 -27.24 3.38
N ASN A 191 -7.28 -28.26 2.60
CA ASN A 191 -6.65 -28.44 1.29
C ASN A 191 -7.01 -27.27 0.36
N HIS A 192 -6.12 -26.95 -0.57
CA HIS A 192 -6.36 -25.95 -1.62
C HIS A 192 -7.34 -26.50 -2.67
N ASP A 193 -8.60 -26.68 -2.25
CA ASP A 193 -9.72 -27.18 -3.05
C ASP A 193 -10.96 -26.35 -2.74
N ILE A 194 -11.46 -25.66 -3.76
CA ILE A 194 -12.58 -24.72 -3.61
C ILE A 194 -13.86 -25.41 -3.11
N ASN A 195 -14.09 -26.67 -3.46
CA ASN A 195 -15.31 -27.39 -3.04
C ASN A 195 -15.22 -27.78 -1.56
N LYS A 196 -14.04 -28.20 -1.09
CA LYS A 196 -13.81 -28.48 0.33
C LYS A 196 -13.92 -27.22 1.17
N ILE A 197 -13.38 -26.09 0.69
CA ILE A 197 -13.50 -24.79 1.36
C ILE A 197 -14.97 -24.35 1.43
N LYS A 198 -15.72 -24.44 0.34
CA LYS A 198 -17.16 -24.13 0.29
C LYS A 198 -17.97 -25.02 1.25
N TYR A 199 -17.67 -26.32 1.27
CA TYR A 199 -18.32 -27.26 2.18
C TYR A 199 -18.05 -26.90 3.63
N TYR A 200 -16.78 -26.65 3.99
CA TYR A 200 -16.40 -26.25 5.34
C TYR A 200 -17.12 -24.98 5.79
N ILE A 201 -17.13 -23.93 4.94
CA ILE A 201 -17.84 -22.69 5.25
C ILE A 201 -19.32 -22.97 5.52
N LYS A 202 -20.02 -23.68 4.62
CA LYS A 202 -21.45 -23.99 4.77
C LYS A 202 -21.75 -24.80 6.03
N SER A 203 -20.88 -25.75 6.38
CA SER A 203 -21.06 -26.62 7.55
C SER A 203 -20.81 -25.92 8.88
N ASN A 204 -20.12 -24.77 8.87
CA ASN A 204 -19.76 -24.01 10.08
C ASN A 204 -20.41 -22.61 10.14
N MET A 205 -21.26 -22.26 9.19
CA MET A 205 -22.10 -21.05 9.27
C MET A 205 -23.19 -21.28 10.33
N ARG A 206 -23.23 -20.38 11.31
CA ARG A 206 -24.29 -20.29 12.32
C ARG A 206 -25.42 -19.41 11.84
#